data_1c4dcea1c7269f9c699986d301019411
#
_entry.id   1c4dcea1c7269f9c699986d301019411
#
_cell.length_a   1.000
_cell.length_b   1.000
_cell.length_c   1.000
_cell.angle_alpha   90.00
_cell.angle_beta   90.00
_cell.angle_gamma   90.00
#
_symmetry.space_group_name_H-M   'P 1'
#
loop_
_entity.id
_entity.type
_entity.pdbx_description
1 polymer ?
#
loop_
_entity_poly.entity_id
_entity_poly.type
_entity_poly.pdbx_seq_one_letter_code
_entity_poly.pdbx_strand_id
1 'polypeptide(L)'
;MDRAQSATPSVAPVSDSYRWMQLAIGVGAMVMIANYQYGWTFFVPDIQKRFGWDRASIQWAFTLFVLFETWLVPVEGWFVDRYGPRTVVLFGGVLCGVGWAINGYATTLSGFYLGMIVAGIGAGAVYGTCVGNALKWFPDKRGLAAGITAAGFGAGSALTVAPIQAMITSHGFQSTFLAFGLGQGLFVILFSFLMVAPNPSQVPAPVQNATIFQTRRNYDPKEIIREPIFW
;
A
#
# COMPACT_ATOMS: atom_id res chain seq x y z
N MET A 1 8.64 -37.66 -39.88
CA MET A 1 9.24 -36.32 -39.67
C MET A 1 8.78 -35.84 -38.32
N ASP A 2 9.59 -36.15 -37.35
CA ASP A 2 9.33 -35.89 -35.92
C ASP A 2 9.73 -34.46 -35.65
N ARG A 3 8.76 -33.58 -35.33
CA ARG A 3 9.06 -32.22 -34.90
C ARG A 3 9.56 -32.30 -33.47
N ALA A 4 10.87 -32.19 -33.30
CA ALA A 4 11.47 -31.97 -31.99
C ALA A 4 10.78 -30.76 -31.33
N GLN A 5 9.97 -31.04 -30.31
CA GLN A 5 9.48 -30.03 -29.39
C GLN A 5 10.71 -29.42 -28.70
N SER A 6 11.06 -28.21 -29.04
CA SER A 6 12.06 -27.43 -28.35
C SER A 6 11.62 -27.27 -26.91
N ALA A 7 12.22 -28.03 -26.00
CA ALA A 7 12.03 -27.90 -24.58
C ALA A 7 12.46 -26.49 -24.15
N THR A 8 11.51 -25.64 -23.85
CA THR A 8 11.77 -24.36 -23.17
C THR A 8 12.54 -24.66 -21.89
N PRO A 9 13.65 -23.97 -21.61
CA PRO A 9 14.42 -24.21 -20.39
C PRO A 9 13.51 -24.01 -19.17
N SER A 10 13.33 -25.06 -18.38
CA SER A 10 12.57 -25.02 -17.14
C SER A 10 13.34 -24.15 -16.15
N VAL A 11 12.83 -22.93 -15.90
CA VAL A 11 13.36 -22.07 -14.84
C VAL A 11 13.09 -22.75 -13.50
N ALA A 12 14.15 -22.94 -12.68
CA ALA A 12 14.01 -23.61 -11.40
C ALA A 12 13.00 -22.85 -10.49
N PRO A 13 12.13 -23.59 -9.78
CA PRO A 13 11.17 -22.97 -8.86
C PRO A 13 11.89 -22.22 -7.73
N VAL A 14 11.34 -21.07 -7.35
CA VAL A 14 11.87 -20.29 -6.20
C VAL A 14 11.56 -21.02 -4.91
N SER A 15 12.48 -20.95 -3.92
CA SER A 15 12.28 -21.57 -2.61
C SER A 15 11.09 -20.94 -1.86
N ASP A 16 10.39 -21.75 -1.08
CA ASP A 16 9.27 -21.25 -0.24
C ASP A 16 9.74 -20.17 0.74
N SER A 17 10.94 -20.29 1.31
CA SER A 17 11.51 -19.27 2.20
C SER A 17 11.63 -17.91 1.52
N TYR A 18 12.01 -17.87 0.25
CA TYR A 18 12.08 -16.60 -0.50
C TYR A 18 10.70 -16.00 -0.75
N ARG A 19 9.69 -16.82 -1.03
CA ARG A 19 8.29 -16.37 -1.18
C ARG A 19 7.79 -15.73 0.11
N TRP A 20 8.01 -16.39 1.26
CA TRP A 20 7.63 -15.85 2.57
C TRP A 20 8.40 -14.57 2.94
N MET A 21 9.67 -14.47 2.55
CA MET A 21 10.45 -13.25 2.72
C MET A 21 9.82 -12.09 1.92
N GLN A 22 9.41 -12.31 0.66
CA GLN A 22 8.74 -11.28 -0.14
C GLN A 22 7.41 -10.85 0.46
N LEU A 23 6.65 -11.78 1.03
CA LEU A 23 5.43 -11.46 1.79
C LEU A 23 5.77 -10.61 3.03
N ALA A 24 6.78 -10.99 3.80
CA ALA A 24 7.20 -10.25 5.00
C ALA A 24 7.65 -8.81 4.66
N ILE A 25 8.35 -8.60 3.54
CA ILE A 25 8.71 -7.27 3.04
C ILE A 25 7.46 -6.43 2.75
N GLY A 26 6.47 -7.02 2.05
CA GLY A 26 5.19 -6.37 1.79
C GLY A 26 4.44 -6.02 3.08
N VAL A 27 4.38 -6.95 4.04
CA VAL A 27 3.78 -6.74 5.36
C VAL A 27 4.50 -5.61 6.12
N GLY A 28 5.83 -5.57 6.07
CA GLY A 28 6.62 -4.49 6.67
C GLY A 28 6.26 -3.12 6.09
N ALA A 29 6.12 -3.01 4.77
CA ALA A 29 5.67 -1.79 4.13
C ALA A 29 4.23 -1.40 4.55
N MET A 30 3.32 -2.38 4.67
CA MET A 30 1.94 -2.18 5.12
C MET A 30 1.87 -1.66 6.57
N VAL A 31 2.70 -2.21 7.46
CA VAL A 31 2.84 -1.73 8.85
C VAL A 31 3.25 -0.24 8.87
N MET A 32 4.18 0.14 8.01
CA MET A 32 4.67 1.52 7.98
C MET A 32 3.64 2.53 7.47
N ILE A 33 2.80 2.18 6.49
CA ILE A 33 1.80 3.11 5.96
C ILE A 33 0.52 3.20 6.80
N ALA A 34 0.28 2.27 7.72
CA ALA A 34 -0.97 2.18 8.50
C ALA A 34 -1.32 3.48 9.24
N ASN A 35 -0.31 4.20 9.74
CA ASN A 35 -0.54 5.39 10.55
C ASN A 35 -0.99 6.61 9.79
N TYR A 36 -0.71 6.66 8.48
CA TYR A 36 -1.20 7.75 7.64
C TYR A 36 -2.73 7.80 7.65
N GLN A 37 -3.37 6.65 7.80
CA GLN A 37 -4.81 6.54 7.95
C GLN A 37 -5.24 6.50 9.43
N TYR A 38 -4.77 5.53 10.20
CA TYR A 38 -5.27 5.29 11.55
C TYR A 38 -4.75 6.27 12.60
N GLY A 39 -3.57 6.84 12.39
CA GLY A 39 -2.97 7.83 13.31
C GLY A 39 -3.63 9.20 13.24
N TRP A 40 -4.36 9.52 12.18
CA TRP A 40 -4.94 10.85 11.97
C TRP A 40 -5.76 11.37 13.15
N THR A 41 -6.58 10.50 13.74
CA THR A 41 -7.49 10.89 14.83
C THR A 41 -6.77 11.46 16.05
N PHE A 42 -5.52 11.10 16.28
CA PHE A 42 -4.72 11.59 17.41
C PHE A 42 -4.21 13.02 17.20
N PHE A 43 -4.10 13.47 15.96
CA PHE A 43 -3.65 14.82 15.63
C PHE A 43 -4.78 15.84 15.69
N VAL A 44 -6.03 15.43 15.45
CA VAL A 44 -7.20 16.33 15.33
C VAL A 44 -7.40 17.24 16.54
N PRO A 45 -7.33 16.78 17.81
CA PRO A 45 -7.54 17.64 18.97
C PRO A 45 -6.51 18.76 19.08
N ASP A 46 -5.23 18.46 18.80
CA ASP A 46 -4.15 19.45 18.90
C ASP A 46 -4.18 20.44 17.73
N ILE A 47 -4.55 20.00 16.51
CA ILE A 47 -4.80 20.87 15.37
C ILE A 47 -5.94 21.83 15.70
N GLN A 48 -7.06 21.32 16.24
CA GLN A 48 -8.21 22.12 16.62
C GLN A 48 -7.85 23.16 17.69
N LYS A 49 -7.12 22.75 18.72
CA LYS A 49 -6.64 23.64 19.78
C LYS A 49 -5.70 24.72 19.28
N ARG A 50 -4.84 24.39 18.33
CA ARG A 50 -3.82 25.31 17.78
C ARG A 50 -4.39 26.37 16.87
N PHE A 51 -5.34 26.01 16.01
CA PHE A 51 -5.82 26.87 14.93
C PHE A 51 -7.26 27.37 15.14
N GLY A 52 -8.01 26.79 16.08
CA GLY A 52 -9.41 27.15 16.35
C GLY A 52 -10.37 26.73 15.23
N TRP A 53 -9.95 25.86 14.32
CA TRP A 53 -10.81 25.39 13.25
C TRP A 53 -11.85 24.40 13.76
N ASP A 54 -13.02 24.37 13.10
CA ASP A 54 -14.05 23.41 13.43
C ASP A 54 -13.61 21.98 13.05
N ARG A 55 -14.12 20.98 13.79
CA ARG A 55 -13.73 19.60 13.63
C ARG A 55 -14.11 19.02 12.25
N ALA A 56 -15.23 19.48 11.68
CA ALA A 56 -15.68 18.99 10.38
C ALA A 56 -14.72 19.43 9.27
N SER A 57 -14.27 20.67 9.29
CA SER A 57 -13.26 21.17 8.34
C SER A 57 -11.94 20.42 8.45
N ILE A 58 -11.49 20.10 9.68
CA ILE A 58 -10.27 19.29 9.88
C ILE A 58 -10.46 17.87 9.32
N GLN A 59 -11.63 17.25 9.53
CA GLN A 59 -11.92 15.88 9.06
C GLN A 59 -12.03 15.77 7.53
N TRP A 60 -12.29 16.85 6.82
CA TRP A 60 -12.18 16.83 5.34
C TRP A 60 -10.80 16.41 4.86
N ALA A 61 -9.73 16.73 5.58
CA ALA A 61 -8.38 16.26 5.25
C ALA A 61 -8.32 14.73 5.22
N PHE A 62 -8.93 14.05 6.21
CA PHE A 62 -9.01 12.59 6.25
C PHE A 62 -9.87 12.03 5.10
N THR A 63 -11.00 12.68 4.81
CA THR A 63 -11.86 12.28 3.68
C THR A 63 -11.09 12.32 2.37
N LEU A 64 -10.31 13.38 2.14
CA LEU A 64 -9.46 13.51 0.96
C LEU A 64 -8.37 12.42 0.93
N PHE A 65 -7.72 12.12 2.06
CA PHE A 65 -6.76 11.03 2.14
C PHE A 65 -7.38 9.71 1.66
N VAL A 66 -8.51 9.28 2.26
CA VAL A 66 -9.18 8.02 1.92
C VAL A 66 -9.68 8.02 0.48
N LEU A 67 -10.19 9.15 -0.01
CA LEU A 67 -10.64 9.28 -1.39
C LEU A 67 -9.49 8.98 -2.37
N PHE A 68 -8.34 9.60 -2.20
CA PHE A 68 -7.21 9.40 -3.09
C PHE A 68 -6.53 8.03 -2.88
N GLU A 69 -6.49 7.52 -1.66
CA GLU A 69 -5.99 6.17 -1.35
C GLU A 69 -6.78 5.07 -2.06
N THR A 70 -8.11 5.24 -2.18
CA THR A 70 -8.98 4.16 -2.70
C THR A 70 -9.30 4.29 -4.18
N TRP A 71 -9.57 5.50 -4.67
CA TRP A 71 -10.04 5.70 -6.04
C TRP A 71 -8.93 5.63 -7.10
N LEU A 72 -7.67 5.80 -6.71
CA LEU A 72 -6.54 5.70 -7.62
C LEU A 72 -6.01 4.28 -7.81
N VAL A 73 -6.48 3.30 -7.03
CA VAL A 73 -6.03 1.89 -7.11
C VAL A 73 -5.99 1.32 -8.54
N PRO A 74 -6.97 1.56 -9.43
CA PRO A 74 -6.89 1.07 -10.82
C PRO A 74 -5.75 1.71 -11.62
N VAL A 75 -5.48 2.99 -11.39
CA VAL A 75 -4.38 3.73 -12.03
C VAL A 75 -3.04 3.23 -11.51
N GLU A 76 -2.92 3.06 -10.21
CA GLU A 76 -1.73 2.53 -9.53
C GLU A 76 -1.43 1.10 -9.98
N GLY A 77 -2.46 0.26 -10.15
CA GLY A 77 -2.33 -1.08 -10.71
C GLY A 77 -1.70 -1.08 -12.10
N TRP A 78 -2.12 -0.16 -12.96
CA TRP A 78 -1.51 0.03 -14.28
C TRP A 78 -0.03 0.41 -14.18
N PHE A 79 0.35 1.28 -13.25
CA PHE A 79 1.75 1.62 -12.99
C PHE A 79 2.56 0.43 -12.50
N VAL A 80 1.99 -0.41 -11.61
CA VAL A 80 2.63 -1.64 -11.12
C VAL A 80 2.90 -2.61 -12.26
N ASP A 81 1.95 -2.79 -13.15
CA ASP A 81 2.12 -3.72 -14.28
C ASP A 81 3.18 -3.22 -15.28
N ARG A 82 3.33 -1.90 -15.44
CA ARG A 82 4.29 -1.31 -16.37
C ARG A 82 5.70 -1.15 -15.79
N TYR A 83 5.82 -0.73 -14.54
CA TYR A 83 7.10 -0.35 -13.91
C TYR A 83 7.54 -1.30 -12.80
N GLY A 84 6.69 -2.25 -12.44
CA GLY A 84 6.94 -3.21 -11.38
C GLY A 84 6.65 -2.67 -9.98
N PRO A 85 6.52 -3.59 -8.98
CA PRO A 85 6.13 -3.25 -7.62
C PRO A 85 7.18 -2.38 -6.91
N ARG A 86 8.46 -2.63 -7.16
CA ARG A 86 9.57 -1.88 -6.54
C ARG A 86 9.45 -0.38 -6.79
N THR A 87 9.24 0.02 -8.04
CA THR A 87 9.17 1.42 -8.44
C THR A 87 7.96 2.11 -7.82
N VAL A 88 6.80 1.46 -7.85
CA VAL A 88 5.55 2.04 -7.33
C VAL A 88 5.61 2.19 -5.82
N VAL A 89 6.11 1.20 -5.08
CA VAL A 89 6.28 1.29 -3.61
C VAL A 89 7.32 2.35 -3.24
N LEU A 90 8.41 2.50 -4.01
CA LEU A 90 9.39 3.56 -3.79
C LEU A 90 8.74 4.94 -3.86
N PHE A 91 8.03 5.23 -4.96
CA PHE A 91 7.32 6.50 -5.11
C PHE A 91 6.23 6.67 -4.05
N GLY A 92 5.50 5.61 -3.71
CA GLY A 92 4.53 5.62 -2.63
C GLY A 92 5.15 6.04 -1.29
N GLY A 93 6.30 5.47 -0.93
CA GLY A 93 7.04 5.85 0.28
C GLY A 93 7.49 7.31 0.29
N VAL A 94 7.96 7.83 -0.86
CA VAL A 94 8.31 9.25 -1.01
C VAL A 94 7.08 10.13 -0.81
N LEU A 95 5.95 9.81 -1.46
CA LEU A 95 4.72 10.59 -1.35
C LEU A 95 4.15 10.56 0.07
N CYS A 96 4.20 9.42 0.76
CA CYS A 96 3.84 9.32 2.17
C CYS A 96 4.67 10.26 3.04
N GLY A 97 6.00 10.19 2.94
CA GLY A 97 6.90 11.06 3.69
C GLY A 97 6.67 12.54 3.40
N VAL A 98 6.55 12.92 2.13
CA VAL A 98 6.31 14.29 1.69
C VAL A 98 4.93 14.79 2.16
N GLY A 99 3.87 13.98 2.04
CA GLY A 99 2.53 14.36 2.46
C GLY A 99 2.45 14.70 3.95
N TRP A 100 3.04 13.87 4.83
CA TRP A 100 3.10 14.19 6.25
C TRP A 100 4.09 15.31 6.58
N ALA A 101 5.17 15.46 5.82
CA ALA A 101 6.03 16.63 5.96
C ALA A 101 5.27 17.93 5.63
N ILE A 102 4.44 17.95 4.57
CA ILE A 102 3.56 19.07 4.27
C ILE A 102 2.63 19.36 5.48
N ASN A 103 2.01 18.33 6.06
CA ASN A 103 1.14 18.49 7.24
C ASN A 103 1.92 19.03 8.47
N GLY A 104 3.18 18.63 8.64
CA GLY A 104 4.05 19.14 9.71
C GLY A 104 4.35 20.64 9.60
N TYR A 105 4.39 21.16 8.39
CA TYR A 105 4.61 22.61 8.13
C TYR A 105 3.32 23.38 7.83
N ALA A 106 2.19 22.70 7.66
CA ALA A 106 0.95 23.35 7.29
C ALA A 106 0.42 24.28 8.40
N THR A 107 0.03 25.50 7.99
CA THR A 107 -0.59 26.49 8.85
C THR A 107 -2.01 26.87 8.39
N THR A 108 -2.46 26.25 7.29
CA THR A 108 -3.78 26.48 6.68
C THR A 108 -4.49 25.17 6.44
N LEU A 109 -5.82 25.17 6.41
CA LEU A 109 -6.63 23.99 6.06
C LEU A 109 -6.25 23.43 4.68
N SER A 110 -6.04 24.30 3.69
CA SER A 110 -5.63 23.89 2.34
C SER A 110 -4.28 23.18 2.34
N GLY A 111 -3.35 23.60 3.20
CA GLY A 111 -2.07 22.92 3.39
C GLY A 111 -2.25 21.50 3.93
N PHE A 112 -3.11 21.31 4.96
CA PHE A 112 -3.46 19.99 5.48
C PHE A 112 -4.15 19.13 4.42
N TYR A 113 -5.06 19.70 3.63
CA TYR A 113 -5.74 18.98 2.55
C TYR A 113 -4.74 18.48 1.50
N LEU A 114 -3.82 19.35 1.07
CA LEU A 114 -2.78 18.99 0.11
C LEU A 114 -1.87 17.88 0.66
N GLY A 115 -1.42 18.01 1.91
CA GLY A 115 -0.58 16.99 2.55
C GLY A 115 -1.29 15.63 2.63
N MET A 116 -2.57 15.62 2.99
CA MET A 116 -3.36 14.38 3.06
C MET A 116 -3.68 13.79 1.68
N ILE A 117 -3.91 14.60 0.65
CA ILE A 117 -4.04 14.10 -0.74
C ILE A 117 -2.74 13.40 -1.17
N VAL A 118 -1.59 14.06 -0.98
CA VAL A 118 -0.29 13.51 -1.37
C VAL A 118 0.01 12.22 -0.60
N ALA A 119 -0.26 12.20 0.72
CA ALA A 119 -0.09 11.00 1.53
C ALA A 119 -1.05 9.86 1.11
N GLY A 120 -2.31 10.19 0.76
CA GLY A 120 -3.30 9.22 0.30
C GLY A 120 -2.90 8.53 -1.00
N ILE A 121 -2.41 9.30 -1.99
CA ILE A 121 -1.85 8.74 -3.23
C ILE A 121 -0.69 7.79 -2.91
N GLY A 122 0.20 8.21 -2.01
CA GLY A 122 1.34 7.37 -1.61
C GLY A 122 0.92 6.08 -0.89
N ALA A 123 -0.02 6.18 0.05
CA ALA A 123 -0.50 5.04 0.82
C ALA A 123 -1.26 4.04 -0.06
N GLY A 124 -2.13 4.51 -0.97
CA GLY A 124 -2.83 3.68 -1.93
C GLY A 124 -1.88 2.89 -2.84
N ALA A 125 -0.87 3.58 -3.39
CA ALA A 125 0.16 2.96 -4.23
C ALA A 125 0.90 1.83 -3.49
N VAL A 126 1.25 2.02 -2.22
CA VAL A 126 1.90 0.99 -1.40
C VAL A 126 0.93 -0.15 -1.08
N TYR A 127 -0.30 0.17 -0.63
CA TYR A 127 -1.30 -0.81 -0.25
C TYR A 127 -1.65 -1.75 -1.41
N GLY A 128 -2.10 -1.18 -2.52
CA GLY A 128 -2.49 -1.94 -3.71
C GLY A 128 -1.36 -2.80 -4.25
N THR A 129 -0.14 -2.25 -4.28
CA THR A 129 1.04 -2.98 -4.75
C THR A 129 1.42 -4.14 -3.82
N CYS A 130 1.42 -3.94 -2.50
CA CYS A 130 1.78 -4.99 -1.54
C CYS A 130 0.78 -6.16 -1.59
N VAL A 131 -0.53 -5.87 -1.62
CA VAL A 131 -1.56 -6.91 -1.75
C VAL A 131 -1.44 -7.62 -3.09
N GLY A 132 -1.33 -6.88 -4.20
CA GLY A 132 -1.19 -7.46 -5.53
C GLY A 132 0.06 -8.32 -5.69
N ASN A 133 1.19 -7.88 -5.15
CA ASN A 133 2.45 -8.64 -5.17
C ASN A 133 2.35 -9.92 -4.31
N ALA A 134 1.73 -9.84 -3.14
CA ALA A 134 1.49 -11.01 -2.29
C ALA A 134 0.63 -12.08 -3.00
N LEU A 135 -0.42 -11.66 -3.72
CA LEU A 135 -1.27 -12.56 -4.51
C LEU A 135 -0.52 -13.20 -5.69
N LYS A 136 0.42 -12.48 -6.30
CA LYS A 136 1.29 -12.99 -7.37
C LYS A 136 2.31 -14.00 -6.85
N TRP A 137 2.85 -13.80 -5.63
CA TRP A 137 3.78 -14.73 -4.99
C TRP A 137 3.11 -16.00 -4.46
N PHE A 138 1.83 -15.92 -4.06
CA PHE A 138 1.07 -17.01 -3.46
C PHE A 138 -0.22 -17.35 -4.23
N PRO A 139 -0.12 -17.75 -5.50
CA PRO A 139 -1.30 -18.13 -6.27
C PRO A 139 -1.96 -19.40 -5.73
N ASP A 140 -1.21 -20.21 -4.98
CA ASP A 140 -1.64 -21.43 -4.27
C ASP A 140 -2.35 -21.11 -2.93
N LYS A 141 -2.08 -19.97 -2.31
CA LYS A 141 -2.59 -19.57 -0.97
C LYS A 141 -3.07 -18.11 -0.94
N ARG A 142 -3.79 -17.67 -1.99
CA ARG A 142 -4.18 -16.27 -2.20
C ARG A 142 -4.88 -15.63 -1.00
N GLY A 143 -5.86 -16.32 -0.41
CA GLY A 143 -6.59 -15.80 0.75
C GLY A 143 -5.69 -15.60 1.98
N LEU A 144 -4.77 -16.54 2.24
CA LEU A 144 -3.81 -16.42 3.33
C LEU A 144 -2.84 -15.25 3.11
N ALA A 145 -2.28 -15.12 1.90
CA ALA A 145 -1.35 -14.05 1.57
C ALA A 145 -2.01 -12.66 1.68
N ALA A 146 -3.22 -12.49 1.11
CA ALA A 146 -3.98 -11.25 1.25
C ALA A 146 -4.33 -10.94 2.71
N GLY A 147 -4.77 -11.96 3.47
CA GLY A 147 -5.11 -11.82 4.88
C GLY A 147 -3.94 -11.39 5.75
N ILE A 148 -2.76 -12.00 5.58
CA ILE A 148 -1.55 -11.62 6.31
C ILE A 148 -1.11 -10.20 5.94
N THR A 149 -1.17 -9.83 4.65
CA THR A 149 -0.81 -8.48 4.19
C THR A 149 -1.75 -7.43 4.79
N ALA A 150 -3.06 -7.66 4.76
CA ALA A 150 -4.06 -6.77 5.36
C ALA A 150 -3.93 -6.71 6.90
N ALA A 151 -3.63 -7.84 7.55
CA ALA A 151 -3.38 -7.87 9.00
C ALA A 151 -2.15 -7.02 9.37
N GLY A 152 -1.11 -6.98 8.52
CA GLY A 152 0.04 -6.10 8.70
C GLY A 152 -0.36 -4.62 8.75
N PHE A 153 -1.26 -4.19 7.87
CA PHE A 153 -1.80 -2.84 7.88
C PHE A 153 -2.54 -2.53 9.20
N GLY A 154 -3.42 -3.42 9.66
CA GLY A 154 -4.09 -3.26 10.95
C GLY A 154 -3.12 -3.26 12.15
N ALA A 155 -2.12 -4.16 12.15
CA ALA A 155 -1.13 -4.27 13.22
C ALA A 155 -0.22 -3.03 13.32
N GLY A 156 0.05 -2.36 12.19
CA GLY A 156 0.88 -1.16 12.16
C GLY A 156 0.36 -0.06 13.07
N SER A 157 -0.95 0.16 13.08
CA SER A 157 -1.58 1.13 13.99
C SER A 157 -1.42 0.73 15.46
N ALA A 158 -1.63 -0.55 15.79
CA ALA A 158 -1.50 -1.05 17.17
C ALA A 158 -0.08 -0.85 17.73
N LEU A 159 0.94 -1.01 16.90
CA LEU A 159 2.34 -0.84 17.29
C LEU A 159 2.76 0.63 17.48
N THR A 160 2.14 1.55 16.77
CA THR A 160 2.65 2.92 16.64
C THR A 160 1.76 3.98 17.26
N VAL A 161 0.52 3.65 17.64
CA VAL A 161 -0.41 4.56 18.33
C VAL A 161 0.21 5.14 19.60
N ALA A 162 0.74 4.29 20.48
CA ALA A 162 1.32 4.73 21.75
C ALA A 162 2.53 5.67 21.56
N PRO A 163 3.54 5.34 20.72
CA PRO A 163 4.65 6.27 20.44
C PRO A 163 4.22 7.56 19.72
N ILE A 164 3.24 7.51 18.83
CA ILE A 164 2.69 8.74 18.20
C ILE A 164 2.07 9.64 19.26
N GLN A 165 1.22 9.10 20.13
CA GLN A 165 0.55 9.86 21.19
C GLN A 165 1.57 10.47 22.16
N ALA A 166 2.56 9.69 22.59
CA ALA A 166 3.63 10.17 23.47
C ALA A 166 4.41 11.32 22.81
N MET A 167 4.71 11.21 21.52
CA MET A 167 5.43 12.25 20.80
C MET A 167 4.59 13.51 20.56
N ILE A 168 3.29 13.39 20.28
CA ILE A 168 2.40 14.54 20.18
C ILE A 168 2.39 15.31 21.50
N THR A 169 2.29 14.60 22.63
CA THR A 169 2.24 15.22 23.95
C THR A 169 3.56 15.90 24.34
N SER A 170 4.71 15.34 23.97
CA SER A 170 6.02 15.84 24.37
C SER A 170 6.63 16.87 23.40
N HIS A 171 6.42 16.72 22.10
CA HIS A 171 7.06 17.52 21.05
C HIS A 171 6.08 18.23 20.12
N GLY A 172 4.77 18.02 20.34
CA GLY A 172 3.71 18.59 19.52
C GLY A 172 3.45 17.84 18.21
N PHE A 173 2.28 18.09 17.63
CA PHE A 173 1.81 17.37 16.45
C PHE A 173 2.66 17.62 15.19
N GLN A 174 3.21 18.82 15.02
CA GLN A 174 4.04 19.19 13.88
C GLN A 174 5.31 18.34 13.79
N SER A 175 6.06 18.27 14.90
CA SER A 175 7.26 17.43 15.01
C SER A 175 6.95 15.95 14.83
N THR A 176 5.77 15.53 15.31
CA THR A 176 5.30 14.14 15.17
C THR A 176 4.99 13.80 13.71
N PHE A 177 4.31 14.68 12.97
CA PHE A 177 4.12 14.51 11.53
C PHE A 177 5.45 14.36 10.78
N LEU A 178 6.43 15.20 11.10
CA LEU A 178 7.75 15.14 10.45
C LEU A 178 8.48 13.84 10.79
N ALA A 179 8.58 13.49 12.06
CA ALA A 179 9.34 12.32 12.49
C ALA A 179 8.73 11.01 11.99
N PHE A 180 7.42 10.82 12.18
CA PHE A 180 6.74 9.61 11.72
C PHE A 180 6.58 9.60 10.20
N GLY A 181 6.25 10.73 9.58
CA GLY A 181 6.10 10.80 8.13
C GLY A 181 7.40 10.48 7.40
N LEU A 182 8.48 11.15 7.74
CA LEU A 182 9.79 10.92 7.11
C LEU A 182 10.36 9.56 7.50
N GLY A 183 10.25 9.17 8.78
CA GLY A 183 10.75 7.88 9.26
C GLY A 183 10.05 6.70 8.59
N GLN A 184 8.71 6.67 8.59
CA GLN A 184 7.95 5.60 7.98
C GLN A 184 8.08 5.62 6.45
N GLY A 185 8.05 6.80 5.82
CA GLY A 185 8.31 6.93 4.39
C GLY A 185 9.67 6.35 4.00
N LEU A 186 10.72 6.63 4.79
CA LEU A 186 12.06 6.07 4.58
C LEU A 186 12.05 4.53 4.69
N PHE A 187 11.39 3.96 5.69
CA PHE A 187 11.28 2.50 5.81
C PHE A 187 10.55 1.87 4.60
N VAL A 188 9.48 2.49 4.11
CA VAL A 188 8.79 2.03 2.90
C VAL A 188 9.74 2.06 1.69
N ILE A 189 10.53 3.13 1.53
CA ILE A 189 11.56 3.23 0.49
C ILE A 189 12.59 2.10 0.63
N LEU A 190 13.07 1.82 1.84
CA LEU A 190 14.02 0.72 2.07
C LEU A 190 13.41 -0.64 1.71
N PHE A 191 12.17 -0.92 2.12
CA PHE A 191 11.46 -2.14 1.75
C PHE A 191 11.25 -2.25 0.24
N SER A 192 11.03 -1.14 -0.46
CA SER A 192 10.87 -1.15 -1.92
C SER A 192 12.09 -1.72 -2.64
N PHE A 193 13.31 -1.46 -2.15
CA PHE A 193 14.53 -2.00 -2.73
C PHE A 193 14.65 -3.53 -2.64
N LEU A 194 13.99 -4.13 -1.66
CA LEU A 194 13.96 -5.58 -1.45
C LEU A 194 12.78 -6.25 -2.16
N MET A 195 11.80 -5.48 -2.63
CA MET A 195 10.59 -5.98 -3.26
C MET A 195 10.84 -6.38 -4.71
N VAL A 196 10.37 -7.58 -5.08
CA VAL A 196 10.50 -8.16 -6.43
C VAL A 196 9.15 -8.72 -6.87
N ALA A 197 8.83 -8.58 -8.16
CA ALA A 197 7.70 -9.29 -8.75
C ALA A 197 8.10 -10.75 -9.05
N PRO A 198 7.23 -11.74 -8.79
CA PRO A 198 7.52 -13.12 -9.15
C PRO A 198 7.46 -13.32 -10.67
N ASN A 199 8.32 -14.21 -11.18
CA ASN A 199 8.12 -14.76 -12.50
C ASN A 199 7.04 -15.86 -12.40
N PRO A 200 5.99 -15.84 -13.23
CA PRO A 200 4.92 -16.84 -13.19
C PRO A 200 5.38 -18.29 -13.32
N SER A 201 6.51 -18.55 -13.99
CA SER A 201 7.09 -19.89 -14.13
C SER A 201 7.81 -20.39 -12.86
N GLN A 202 8.08 -19.52 -11.89
CA GLN A 202 8.82 -19.82 -10.68
C GLN A 202 7.94 -20.05 -9.44
N VAL A 203 6.65 -19.73 -9.53
CA VAL A 203 5.68 -19.88 -8.45
C VAL A 203 4.77 -21.08 -8.71
N PRO A 204 4.19 -21.70 -7.66
CA PRO A 204 3.23 -22.80 -7.83
C PRO A 204 2.04 -22.40 -8.70
N ALA A 205 1.47 -23.38 -9.40
CA ALA A 205 0.24 -23.17 -10.14
C ALA A 205 -0.92 -22.80 -9.19
N PRO A 206 -1.87 -21.94 -9.61
CA PRO A 206 -3.06 -21.65 -8.83
C PRO A 206 -3.83 -22.93 -8.51
N VAL A 207 -4.32 -23.07 -7.27
CA VAL A 207 -5.19 -24.19 -6.90
C VAL A 207 -6.51 -24.03 -7.64
N GLN A 208 -6.78 -24.97 -8.53
CA GLN A 208 -8.06 -25.04 -9.25
C GLN A 208 -9.09 -25.75 -8.36
N ASN A 209 -9.91 -25.01 -7.63
CA ASN A 209 -11.10 -25.57 -7.01
C ASN A 209 -12.16 -25.79 -8.09
N ALA A 210 -12.50 -27.05 -8.37
CA ALA A 210 -13.48 -27.45 -9.37
C ALA A 210 -14.90 -26.87 -9.12
N THR A 211 -15.15 -26.36 -7.90
CA THR A 211 -16.45 -25.77 -7.49
C THR A 211 -16.55 -24.25 -7.68
N ILE A 212 -15.48 -23.57 -8.03
CA ILE A 212 -15.51 -22.11 -8.24
C ILE A 212 -15.42 -21.83 -9.73
N PHE A 213 -16.50 -21.34 -10.31
CA PHE A 213 -16.55 -20.84 -11.69
C PHE A 213 -15.75 -19.55 -11.81
N GLN A 214 -14.43 -19.66 -11.92
CA GLN A 214 -13.58 -18.54 -12.27
C GLN A 214 -13.31 -18.53 -13.78
N THR A 215 -13.53 -17.39 -14.41
CA THR A 215 -13.13 -17.23 -15.80
C THR A 215 -11.60 -17.32 -15.90
N ARG A 216 -11.11 -18.02 -16.91
CA ARG A 216 -9.65 -18.12 -17.21
C ARG A 216 -9.17 -16.96 -18.07
N ARG A 217 -10.08 -16.06 -18.48
CA ARG A 217 -9.77 -14.92 -19.34
C ARG A 217 -9.28 -13.76 -18.49
N ASN A 218 -8.15 -13.20 -18.85
CA ASN A 218 -7.72 -11.89 -18.38
C ASN A 218 -8.43 -10.84 -19.21
N TYR A 219 -9.18 -9.96 -18.57
CA TYR A 219 -9.90 -8.87 -19.22
C TYR A 219 -8.99 -7.63 -19.24
N ASP A 220 -8.97 -6.93 -20.38
CA ASP A 220 -8.41 -5.58 -20.42
C ASP A 220 -9.31 -4.61 -19.64
N PRO A 221 -8.75 -3.52 -19.05
CA PRO A 221 -9.55 -2.54 -18.30
C PRO A 221 -10.75 -1.98 -19.11
N LYS A 222 -10.58 -1.82 -20.42
CA LYS A 222 -11.66 -1.36 -21.31
C LYS A 222 -12.74 -2.41 -21.56
N GLU A 223 -12.40 -3.69 -21.48
CA GLU A 223 -13.35 -4.79 -21.63
C GLU A 223 -14.16 -4.95 -20.33
N ILE A 224 -13.47 -4.95 -19.18
CA ILE A 224 -14.14 -5.21 -17.88
C ILE A 224 -15.18 -4.15 -17.54
N ILE A 225 -14.97 -2.88 -17.88
CA ILE A 225 -15.94 -1.79 -17.68
C ILE A 225 -17.24 -2.02 -18.48
N ARG A 226 -17.19 -2.81 -19.56
CA ARG A 226 -18.35 -3.12 -20.39
C ARG A 226 -19.11 -4.36 -19.94
N GLU A 227 -18.52 -5.13 -19.03
CA GLU A 227 -19.15 -6.34 -18.49
C GLU A 227 -20.17 -6.00 -17.40
N PRO A 228 -21.44 -6.44 -17.51
CA PRO A 228 -22.47 -6.13 -16.50
C PRO A 228 -22.11 -6.60 -15.09
N ILE A 229 -21.32 -7.67 -14.98
CA ILE A 229 -20.90 -8.24 -13.69
C ILE A 229 -19.92 -7.36 -12.93
N PHE A 230 -19.32 -6.36 -13.59
CA PHE A 230 -18.42 -5.41 -12.96
C PHE A 230 -19.17 -4.34 -12.15
N TRP A 231 -20.38 -4.00 -12.57
CA TRP A 231 -21.25 -2.99 -11.94
C TRP A 231 -22.24 -3.59 -10.96
#